data_49c96d797d45e16265a4d07718bb1717
#
_entry.id   49c96d797d45e16265a4d07718bb1717
#
_cell.length_a   1.000
_cell.length_b   1.000
_cell.length_c   1.000
_cell.angle_alpha   90.00
_cell.angle_beta   90.00
_cell.angle_gamma   90.00
#
_symmetry.space_group_name_H-M   'P 1'
#
loop_
_entity.id
_entity.type
_entity.pdbx_description
1 polymer ?
#
loop_
_entity_poly.entity_id
_entity_poly.type
_entity_poly.pdbx_seq_one_letter_code
_entity_poly.pdbx_strand_id
1 'polypeptide(L)'
;MKTVDEIIYDAICADAALMEAIGNRVVSTCFEIPPTDDDNTPLPNIIITDDGFQNNVTTKDCVWEGGEDEVRVTVDIAGNSPQEVQQIMRRVRKAVEVYMVSLGNAIPELVSLTSGELAWDWIKPCYYKPLIYRCITKADVDDEQKSK
;
A
#
# COMPACT_ATOMS: atom_id res chain seq x y z
N MET A 1 10.81 -0.06 -12.90
CA MET A 1 10.30 -0.85 -11.77
C MET A 1 9.08 -0.16 -11.18
N LYS A 2 8.05 -0.92 -10.85
CA LYS A 2 6.87 -0.35 -10.22
C LYS A 2 7.16 0.03 -8.77
N THR A 3 6.56 1.10 -8.31
CA THR A 3 6.64 1.51 -6.92
C THR A 3 5.83 0.57 -6.03
N VAL A 4 6.10 0.59 -4.72
CA VAL A 4 5.43 -0.32 -3.77
C VAL A 4 3.91 -0.07 -3.77
N ASP A 5 3.48 1.18 -3.82
CA ASP A 5 2.05 1.51 -3.85
C ASP A 5 1.37 1.02 -5.14
N GLU A 6 2.07 1.07 -6.28
CA GLU A 6 1.56 0.49 -7.52
C GLU A 6 1.42 -1.03 -7.42
N ILE A 7 2.39 -1.69 -6.82
CA ILE A 7 2.36 -3.15 -6.64
C ILE A 7 1.18 -3.55 -5.77
N ILE A 8 0.95 -2.83 -4.67
CA ILE A 8 -0.18 -3.10 -3.78
C ILE A 8 -1.51 -2.84 -4.49
N TYR A 9 -1.59 -1.75 -5.24
CA TYR A 9 -2.78 -1.44 -6.04
C TYR A 9 -3.08 -2.56 -7.05
N ASP A 10 -2.06 -2.98 -7.80
CA ASP A 10 -2.22 -4.05 -8.78
C ASP A 10 -2.63 -5.37 -8.13
N ALA A 11 -2.08 -5.66 -6.96
CA ALA A 11 -2.43 -6.86 -6.21
C ALA A 11 -3.91 -6.87 -5.80
N ILE A 12 -4.41 -5.75 -5.32
CA ILE A 12 -5.82 -5.62 -4.93
C ILE A 12 -6.71 -5.73 -6.16
N CYS A 13 -6.36 -5.06 -7.25
CA CYS A 13 -7.14 -5.12 -8.49
C CYS A 13 -7.14 -6.51 -9.14
N ALA A 14 -6.10 -7.31 -8.90
CA ALA A 14 -6.01 -8.66 -9.43
C ALA A 14 -6.89 -9.66 -8.68
N ASP A 15 -7.36 -9.33 -7.49
CA ASP A 15 -8.23 -10.21 -6.70
C ASP A 15 -9.69 -9.87 -6.99
N ALA A 16 -10.34 -10.67 -7.83
CA ALA A 16 -11.71 -10.42 -8.24
C ALA A 16 -12.70 -10.43 -7.08
N ALA A 17 -12.51 -11.34 -6.12
CA ALA A 17 -13.40 -11.44 -4.95
C ALA A 17 -13.28 -10.20 -4.06
N LEU A 18 -12.06 -9.69 -3.89
CA LEU A 18 -11.83 -8.47 -3.12
C LEU A 18 -12.44 -7.26 -3.83
N MET A 19 -12.21 -7.12 -5.13
CA MET A 19 -12.78 -6.02 -5.92
C MET A 19 -14.30 -6.03 -5.90
N GLU A 20 -14.90 -7.19 -5.95
CA GLU A 20 -16.36 -7.32 -5.82
C GLU A 20 -16.81 -6.86 -4.43
N ALA A 21 -16.11 -7.28 -3.37
CA ALA A 21 -16.46 -6.92 -2.00
C ALA A 21 -16.42 -5.41 -1.75
N ILE A 22 -15.50 -4.70 -2.39
CA ILE A 22 -15.36 -3.25 -2.22
C ILE A 22 -16.03 -2.45 -3.35
N GLY A 23 -16.71 -3.12 -4.29
CA GLY A 23 -17.38 -2.46 -5.40
C GLY A 23 -16.43 -1.66 -6.28
N ASN A 24 -15.22 -2.16 -6.50
CA ASN A 24 -14.15 -1.51 -7.26
C ASN A 24 -13.68 -0.16 -6.67
N ARG A 25 -13.97 0.09 -5.41
CA ARG A 25 -13.63 1.37 -4.77
C ARG A 25 -12.25 1.31 -4.12
N VAL A 26 -11.23 1.36 -4.94
CA VAL A 26 -9.84 1.45 -4.50
C VAL A 26 -9.16 2.63 -5.20
N VAL A 27 -8.45 3.44 -4.43
CA VAL A 27 -7.73 4.63 -4.90
C VAL A 27 -6.30 4.53 -4.42
N SER A 28 -5.36 4.92 -5.26
CA SER A 28 -3.94 4.98 -4.89
C SER A 28 -3.34 6.32 -5.27
N THR A 29 -2.48 6.85 -4.40
CA THR A 29 -1.77 8.11 -4.65
C THR A 29 -0.82 8.02 -5.84
N CYS A 30 -0.49 6.83 -6.33
CA CYS A 30 0.29 6.70 -7.56
C CYS A 30 -0.50 7.07 -8.81
N PHE A 31 -1.83 7.13 -8.76
CA PHE A 31 -2.68 7.45 -9.89
C PHE A 31 -3.49 8.72 -9.70
N GLU A 32 -3.97 8.98 -8.49
CA GLU A 32 -4.82 10.14 -8.21
C GLU A 32 -4.74 10.54 -6.74
N ILE A 33 -5.11 11.79 -6.47
CA ILE A 33 -5.19 12.28 -5.09
C ILE A 33 -6.49 11.75 -4.48
N PRO A 34 -6.41 11.05 -3.31
CA PRO A 34 -7.62 10.54 -2.66
C PRO A 34 -8.57 11.68 -2.29
N PRO A 35 -9.88 11.48 -2.41
CA PRO A 35 -10.86 12.47 -1.98
C PRO A 35 -10.79 12.66 -0.47
N THR A 36 -10.64 13.90 -0.01
CA THR A 36 -10.50 14.23 1.41
C THR A 36 -11.79 14.67 2.06
N ASP A 37 -12.73 15.24 1.28
CA ASP A 37 -13.93 15.88 1.82
C ASP A 37 -15.22 15.28 1.26
N ASP A 38 -15.17 14.07 0.77
CA ASP A 38 -16.35 13.46 0.18
C ASP A 38 -17.12 12.63 1.20
N ASP A 39 -18.10 13.25 1.84
CA ASP A 39 -19.00 12.58 2.79
C ASP A 39 -19.87 11.51 2.14
N ASN A 40 -19.89 11.47 0.81
CA ASN A 40 -20.73 10.57 0.06
C ASN A 40 -19.95 9.38 -0.55
N THR A 41 -18.67 9.25 -0.24
CA THR A 41 -17.91 8.11 -0.74
C THR A 41 -18.52 6.81 -0.23
N PRO A 42 -18.99 5.92 -1.12
CA PRO A 42 -19.59 4.66 -0.69
C PRO A 42 -18.62 3.79 0.09
N LEU A 43 -19.15 3.04 1.04
CA LEU A 43 -18.40 2.07 1.82
C LEU A 43 -18.78 0.65 1.39
N PRO A 44 -17.88 -0.32 1.49
CA PRO A 44 -16.47 -0.18 1.90
C PRO A 44 -15.59 0.39 0.81
N ASN A 45 -14.43 0.93 1.20
CA ASN A 45 -13.44 1.43 0.25
C ASN A 45 -12.02 1.24 0.77
N ILE A 46 -11.04 1.36 -0.12
CA ILE A 46 -9.62 1.23 0.20
C ILE A 46 -8.88 2.43 -0.40
N ILE A 47 -8.06 3.07 0.42
CA ILE A 47 -7.19 4.17 -0.02
C ILE A 47 -5.74 3.78 0.26
N ILE A 48 -4.93 3.77 -0.78
CA ILE A 48 -3.50 3.44 -0.70
C ILE A 48 -2.70 4.73 -0.77
N THR A 49 -1.90 5.00 0.25
CA THR A 49 -1.10 6.22 0.35
C THR A 49 0.38 5.88 0.45
N ASP A 50 1.18 6.48 -0.43
CA ASP A 50 2.63 6.43 -0.30
C ASP A 50 3.04 7.45 0.76
N ASP A 51 3.56 6.96 1.88
CA ASP A 51 4.00 7.79 3.01
C ASP A 51 5.44 8.27 2.88
N GLY A 52 6.07 8.01 1.73
CA GLY A 52 7.44 8.42 1.48
C GLY A 52 8.46 7.34 1.76
N PHE A 53 9.72 7.73 1.78
CA PHE A 53 10.80 6.81 1.98
C PHE A 53 11.87 7.39 2.90
N GLN A 54 12.69 6.50 3.46
CA GLN A 54 13.90 6.85 4.18
C GLN A 54 15.06 6.14 3.53
N ASN A 55 16.09 6.90 3.12
CA ASN A 55 17.30 6.30 2.56
C ASN A 55 18.24 5.88 3.68
N ASN A 56 18.62 4.63 3.69
CA ASN A 56 19.55 4.08 4.68
C ASN A 56 20.93 3.95 4.06
N VAL A 57 21.80 4.90 4.40
CA VAL A 57 23.20 4.87 3.99
C VAL A 57 23.97 4.03 5.01
N THR A 58 24.46 2.86 4.57
CA THR A 58 24.99 1.86 5.48
C THR A 58 26.50 1.91 5.68
N THR A 59 27.25 2.60 4.81
CA THR A 59 28.70 2.73 4.92
C THR A 59 29.17 4.15 4.62
N LYS A 60 30.35 4.49 5.13
CA LYS A 60 30.96 5.81 4.86
C LYS A 60 31.29 6.04 3.39
N ASP A 61 31.53 4.95 2.67
CA ASP A 61 31.86 5.00 1.25
C ASP A 61 30.62 4.86 0.38
N CYS A 62 29.47 4.60 1.00
CA CYS A 62 28.22 4.50 0.30
C CYS A 62 27.73 5.91 0.00
N VAL A 63 27.91 6.33 -1.21
CA VAL A 63 27.24 7.50 -1.71
C VAL A 63 25.75 7.20 -1.60
N TRP A 64 24.93 8.18 -1.25
CA TRP A 64 23.48 8.00 -1.10
C TRP A 64 22.84 7.29 -2.31
N GLU A 65 23.47 7.30 -3.47
CA GLU A 65 23.06 6.57 -4.67
C GLU A 65 23.07 5.04 -4.51
N GLY A 66 23.94 4.52 -3.65
CA GLY A 66 24.05 3.07 -3.44
C GLY A 66 23.31 2.57 -2.23
N GLY A 67 22.56 3.44 -1.55
CA GLY A 67 21.82 3.04 -0.37
C GLY A 67 20.53 2.31 -0.68
N GLU A 68 19.94 1.75 0.37
CA GLU A 68 18.62 1.14 0.30
C GLU A 68 17.58 2.14 0.77
N ASP A 69 16.44 2.19 0.08
CA ASP A 69 15.30 2.98 0.50
C ASP A 69 14.32 2.11 1.28
N GLU A 70 13.93 2.56 2.46
CA GLU A 70 12.83 1.99 3.19
C GLU A 70 11.57 2.78 2.85
N VAL A 71 10.67 2.16 2.11
CA VAL A 71 9.42 2.77 1.64
C VAL A 71 8.28 2.35 2.55
N ARG A 72 7.45 3.31 2.90
CA ARG A 72 6.27 3.07 3.73
C ARG A 72 5.01 3.37 2.94
N VAL A 73 4.10 2.41 2.90
CA VAL A 73 2.81 2.54 2.21
C VAL A 73 1.70 2.16 3.19
N THR A 74 0.72 3.02 3.32
CA THR A 74 -0.45 2.78 4.17
C THR A 74 -1.65 2.43 3.32
N VAL A 75 -2.32 1.34 3.68
CA VAL A 75 -3.57 0.92 3.06
C VAL A 75 -4.68 1.15 4.08
N ASP A 76 -5.48 2.19 3.88
CA ASP A 76 -6.60 2.52 4.75
C ASP A 76 -7.86 1.81 4.27
N ILE A 77 -8.43 0.99 5.15
CA ILE A 77 -9.62 0.21 4.84
C ILE A 77 -10.77 0.79 5.66
N ALA A 78 -11.79 1.27 4.96
CA ALA A 78 -12.99 1.83 5.58
C ALA A 78 -14.20 0.96 5.28
N GLY A 79 -15.07 0.81 6.26
CA GLY A 79 -16.27 -0.02 6.12
C GLY A 79 -17.39 0.38 7.07
N ASN A 80 -18.52 -0.30 6.93
CA ASN A 80 -19.71 -0.02 7.71
C ASN A 80 -19.73 -0.69 9.09
N SER A 81 -18.90 -1.70 9.28
CA SER A 81 -18.84 -2.43 10.55
C SER A 81 -17.42 -2.90 10.82
N PRO A 82 -17.08 -3.17 12.10
CA PRO A 82 -15.78 -3.73 12.44
C PRO A 82 -15.49 -5.06 11.73
N GLN A 83 -16.49 -5.91 11.61
CA GLN A 83 -16.34 -7.21 10.95
C GLN A 83 -16.01 -7.05 9.47
N GLU A 84 -16.68 -6.11 8.79
CA GLU A 84 -16.43 -5.84 7.38
C GLU A 84 -14.98 -5.38 7.16
N VAL A 85 -14.52 -4.43 7.97
CA VAL A 85 -13.15 -3.92 7.89
C VAL A 85 -12.13 -5.04 8.10
N GLN A 86 -12.35 -5.89 9.09
CA GLN A 86 -11.47 -7.03 9.39
C GLN A 86 -11.43 -8.05 8.26
N GLN A 87 -12.58 -8.35 7.69
CA GLN A 87 -12.65 -9.29 6.56
C GLN A 87 -11.92 -8.76 5.33
N ILE A 88 -12.13 -7.49 5.03
CA ILE A 88 -11.46 -6.85 3.89
C ILE A 88 -9.94 -6.82 4.13
N MET A 89 -9.51 -6.50 5.33
CA MET A 89 -8.08 -6.49 5.67
C MET A 89 -7.43 -7.86 5.45
N ARG A 90 -8.08 -8.93 5.84
CA ARG A 90 -7.57 -10.29 5.62
C ARG A 90 -7.43 -10.59 4.13
N ARG A 91 -8.40 -10.17 3.33
CA ARG A 91 -8.37 -10.36 1.88
C ARG A 91 -7.26 -9.54 1.24
N VAL A 92 -7.06 -8.30 1.69
CA VAL A 92 -5.98 -7.44 1.20
C VAL A 92 -4.63 -8.09 1.47
N ARG A 93 -4.40 -8.55 2.69
CA ARG A 93 -3.15 -9.22 3.05
C ARG A 93 -2.88 -10.43 2.18
N LYS A 94 -3.88 -11.26 1.97
CA LYS A 94 -3.77 -12.45 1.13
C LYS A 94 -3.51 -12.07 -0.33
N ALA A 95 -4.24 -11.10 -0.86
CA ALA A 95 -4.08 -10.65 -2.25
C ALA A 95 -2.67 -10.13 -2.51
N VAL A 96 -2.15 -9.30 -1.61
CA VAL A 96 -0.79 -8.76 -1.73
C VAL A 96 0.25 -9.86 -1.65
N GLU A 97 0.10 -10.78 -0.72
CA GLU A 97 1.03 -11.91 -0.57
C GLU A 97 1.07 -12.78 -1.83
N VAL A 98 -0.09 -13.16 -2.35
CA VAL A 98 -0.19 -13.99 -3.56
C VAL A 98 0.43 -13.27 -4.76
N TYR A 99 0.13 -12.00 -4.92
CA TYR A 99 0.63 -11.21 -6.03
C TYR A 99 2.16 -11.06 -5.96
N MET A 100 2.70 -10.76 -4.77
CA MET A 100 4.15 -10.62 -4.59
C MET A 100 4.88 -11.94 -4.88
N VAL A 101 4.33 -13.06 -4.44
CA VAL A 101 4.91 -14.37 -4.77
C VAL A 101 4.96 -14.58 -6.29
N SER A 102 3.93 -14.13 -7.00
CA SER A 102 3.88 -14.27 -8.46
C SER A 102 4.92 -13.44 -9.20
N LEU A 103 5.39 -12.34 -8.59
CA LEU A 103 6.40 -11.47 -9.18
C LEU A 103 7.84 -12.03 -9.06
N GLY A 104 8.05 -13.04 -8.22
CA GLY A 104 9.36 -13.66 -8.05
C GLY A 104 10.41 -12.71 -7.49
N ASN A 105 11.54 -12.58 -8.18
CA ASN A 105 12.68 -11.78 -7.72
C ASN A 105 12.52 -10.26 -7.99
N ALA A 106 11.45 -9.85 -8.63
CA ALA A 106 11.23 -8.45 -9.00
C ALA A 106 10.44 -7.68 -7.93
N ILE A 107 10.43 -8.17 -6.70
CA ILE A 107 9.67 -7.56 -5.61
C ILE A 107 10.59 -6.86 -4.62
N PRO A 108 10.11 -5.77 -4.00
CA PRO A 108 10.79 -5.20 -2.84
C PRO A 108 10.71 -6.15 -1.65
N GLU A 109 11.74 -6.11 -0.80
CA GLU A 109 11.78 -6.92 0.40
C GLU A 109 10.84 -6.34 1.47
N LEU A 110 9.90 -7.14 1.95
CA LEU A 110 9.02 -6.73 3.02
C LEU A 110 9.76 -6.76 4.36
N VAL A 111 9.88 -5.59 5.01
CA VAL A 111 10.54 -5.47 6.31
C VAL A 111 9.55 -5.71 7.43
N SER A 112 8.38 -5.08 7.34
CA SER A 112 7.34 -5.26 8.34
C SER A 112 5.96 -4.99 7.74
N LEU A 113 4.99 -5.67 8.33
CA LEU A 113 3.58 -5.46 8.04
C LEU A 113 2.89 -5.28 9.38
N THR A 114 2.34 -4.09 9.62
CA THR A 114 1.67 -3.77 10.86
C THR A 114 0.28 -3.21 10.58
N SER A 115 -0.61 -3.35 11.56
CA SER A 115 -1.90 -2.68 11.48
C SER A 115 -2.02 -1.68 12.61
N GLY A 116 -2.67 -0.55 12.32
CA GLY A 116 -3.09 0.37 13.36
C GLY A 116 -4.35 -0.15 14.06
N GLU A 117 -4.84 0.63 15.00
CA GLU A 117 -6.07 0.30 15.71
C GLU A 117 -7.28 0.56 14.84
N LEU A 118 -8.33 -0.24 15.07
CA LEU A 118 -9.63 0.04 14.49
C LEU A 118 -10.17 1.32 15.13
N ALA A 119 -10.57 2.26 14.28
CA ALA A 119 -11.04 3.57 14.72
C ALA A 119 -12.39 3.89 14.10
N TRP A 120 -13.07 4.84 14.70
CA TRP A 120 -14.33 5.41 14.21
C TRP A 120 -14.09 6.85 13.76
N ASP A 121 -14.49 7.17 12.53
CA ASP A 121 -14.44 8.53 12.02
C ASP A 121 -15.81 9.18 12.19
N TRP A 122 -15.87 10.25 12.97
CA TRP A 122 -17.11 10.97 13.25
C TRP A 122 -17.54 11.91 12.12
N ILE A 123 -16.56 12.38 11.35
CA ILE A 123 -16.81 13.31 10.24
C ILE A 123 -17.39 12.55 9.05
N LYS A 124 -16.76 11.43 8.73
CA LYS A 124 -17.27 10.45 7.75
C LYS A 124 -17.67 9.21 8.54
N PRO A 125 -18.95 9.04 8.91
CA PRO A 125 -19.32 7.93 9.77
C PRO A 125 -18.92 6.57 9.18
N CYS A 126 -17.78 6.06 9.61
CA CYS A 126 -17.27 4.77 9.16
C CYS A 126 -16.27 4.21 10.16
N TYR A 127 -16.11 2.90 10.15
CA TYR A 127 -14.98 2.26 10.81
C TYR A 127 -13.82 2.20 9.82
N TYR A 128 -12.61 2.42 10.29
CA TYR A 128 -11.43 2.30 9.45
C TYR A 128 -10.25 1.71 10.20
N LYS A 129 -9.36 1.10 9.45
CA LYS A 129 -8.15 0.50 10.03
C LYS A 129 -7.03 0.60 9.02
N PRO A 130 -5.88 1.16 9.39
CA PRO A 130 -4.73 1.23 8.50
C PRO A 130 -3.94 -0.06 8.53
N LEU A 131 -3.46 -0.47 7.36
CA LEU A 131 -2.52 -1.56 7.19
C LEU A 131 -1.25 -0.96 6.60
N ILE A 132 -0.12 -1.13 7.28
CA ILE A 132 1.11 -0.43 6.94
C ILE A 132 2.16 -1.43 6.45
N TYR A 133 2.58 -1.24 5.20
CA TYR A 133 3.65 -2.00 4.58
C TYR A 133 4.94 -1.19 4.60
N ARG A 134 6.01 -1.80 5.09
CA ARG A 134 7.34 -1.22 5.04
C ARG A 134 8.23 -2.15 4.25
N CYS A 135 8.78 -1.65 3.15
CA CYS A 135 9.56 -2.44 2.21
C CYS A 135 10.91 -1.78 1.96
N ILE A 136 11.91 -2.61 1.68
CA ILE A 136 13.22 -2.12 1.27
C ILE A 136 13.33 -2.26 -0.25
N THR A 137 13.68 -1.17 -0.90
CA THR A 137 13.95 -1.14 -2.34
C THR A 137 15.34 -0.54 -2.56
N LYS A 138 15.93 -0.85 -3.70
CA LYS A 138 17.15 -0.15 -4.11
C LYS A 138 16.79 1.26 -4.55
N ALA A 139 17.70 2.20 -4.32
CA ALA A 139 17.49 3.57 -4.73
C ALA A 139 17.26 3.65 -6.24
N ASP A 140 16.28 4.44 -6.66
CA ASP A 140 15.83 4.52 -8.05
C ASP A 140 16.91 5.02 -9.04
N VAL A 141 17.93 5.69 -8.53
CA VAL A 141 19.02 6.19 -9.35
C VAL A 141 19.70 5.07 -10.15
N ASP A 142 19.80 3.87 -9.58
CA ASP A 142 20.37 2.72 -10.26
C ASP A 142 19.56 2.27 -11.47
N ASP A 143 18.25 2.36 -11.40
CA ASP A 143 17.36 1.95 -12.50
C ASP A 143 17.48 2.90 -13.69
N GLU A 144 17.62 4.20 -13.46
CA GLU A 144 17.81 5.19 -14.51
C GLU A 144 19.14 4.98 -15.24
N GLN A 145 20.19 4.64 -14.54
CA GLN A 145 21.48 4.38 -15.13
C GLN A 145 21.49 3.11 -15.98
N LYS A 146 20.73 2.10 -15.57
CA LYS A 146 20.63 0.84 -16.32
C LYS A 146 19.80 0.97 -17.60
N SER A 147 18.91 1.93 -17.68
CA SER A 147 18.05 2.14 -18.84
C SER A 147 18.75 2.93 -19.95
N LYS A 148 19.92 3.41 -19.68
CA LYS A 148 20.75 4.10 -20.67
C LYS A 148 21.78 3.15 -21.24
#